data_f4bf50cf7f35a41ca54e0896e197dddb
#
_entry.id   f4bf50cf7f35a41ca54e0896e197dddb
#
_cell.length_a   1.000
_cell.length_b   1.000
_cell.length_c   1.000
_cell.angle_alpha   90.00
_cell.angle_beta   90.00
_cell.angle_gamma   90.00
#
_symmetry.space_group_name_H-M   'P 1'
#
loop_
_entity.id
_entity.type
_entity.pdbx_description
1 polymer ?
#
loop_
_entity_poly.entity_id
_entity_poly.type
_entity_poly.pdbx_seq_one_letter_code
_entity_poly.pdbx_strand_id
1 'polypeptide(L)'
;YQHLRDLSRFYQNMTEDLVRTKNRLHKVLQVTFPELENLLSTPTGEQYWNLVMAFPCKEFVLSLSQSNLCEVIRQSTSKRISEKRIAYLTDKLIKLAKQSFCAVKKTSPMLEEVRYYAQELLRLSERRQVVLNDMVALAQPLPEYDILRSIPGIAETTATSIIGELGDIRR
;
A
#
# COMPACT_ATOMS: atom_id res chain seq x y z
N TYR A 1 8.50 21.89 -18.40
CA TYR A 1 7.60 20.86 -18.91
C TYR A 1 8.29 19.51 -19.12
N GLN A 2 9.51 19.45 -19.71
CA GLN A 2 10.18 18.17 -19.97
C GLN A 2 10.43 17.35 -18.70
N HIS A 3 10.97 17.95 -17.65
CA HIS A 3 11.17 17.27 -16.36
C HIS A 3 9.85 16.73 -15.76
N LEU A 4 8.77 17.50 -15.90
CA LEU A 4 7.46 17.06 -15.42
C LEU A 4 6.94 15.86 -16.21
N ARG A 5 7.17 15.83 -17.52
CA ARG A 5 6.85 14.68 -18.38
C ARG A 5 7.63 13.43 -17.96
N ASP A 6 8.93 13.58 -17.73
CA ASP A 6 9.80 12.46 -17.36
C ASP A 6 9.38 11.90 -15.98
N LEU A 7 9.09 12.75 -15.00
CA LEU A 7 8.56 12.33 -13.70
C LEU A 7 7.17 11.69 -13.81
N SER A 8 6.29 12.21 -14.66
CA SER A 8 4.95 11.63 -14.88
C SER A 8 5.05 10.21 -15.41
N ARG A 9 5.91 9.97 -16.41
CA ARG A 9 6.17 8.62 -16.94
C ARG A 9 6.79 7.70 -15.91
N PHE A 10 7.74 8.21 -15.12
CA PHE A 10 8.32 7.46 -14.02
C PHE A 10 7.27 7.09 -12.97
N TYR A 11 6.39 8.01 -12.59
CA TYR A 11 5.27 7.76 -11.69
C TYR A 11 4.33 6.66 -12.22
N GLN A 12 4.02 6.68 -13.51
CA GLN A 12 3.20 5.65 -14.16
C GLN A 12 3.86 4.27 -14.11
N ASN A 13 5.15 4.18 -14.44
CA ASN A 13 5.92 2.93 -14.37
C ASN A 13 5.90 2.36 -12.93
N MET A 14 6.12 3.20 -11.92
CA MET A 14 6.03 2.78 -10.52
C MET A 14 4.63 2.32 -10.13
N THR A 15 3.59 2.94 -10.69
CA THR A 15 2.20 2.54 -10.45
C THR A 15 1.92 1.15 -11.04
N GLU A 16 2.43 0.86 -12.24
CA GLU A 16 2.34 -0.47 -12.84
C GLU A 16 3.10 -1.52 -12.02
N ASP A 17 4.31 -1.21 -11.56
CA ASP A 17 5.10 -2.11 -10.70
C ASP A 17 4.38 -2.40 -9.38
N LEU A 18 3.72 -1.40 -8.81
CA LEU A 18 2.91 -1.56 -7.60
C LEU A 18 1.72 -2.51 -7.85
N VAL A 19 1.03 -2.38 -8.98
CA VAL A 19 -0.08 -3.29 -9.35
C VAL A 19 0.45 -4.72 -9.56
N ARG A 20 1.56 -4.89 -10.28
CA ARG A 20 2.19 -6.20 -10.50
C ARG A 20 2.59 -6.86 -9.18
N THR A 21 3.20 -6.09 -8.27
CA THR A 21 3.65 -6.59 -6.96
C THR A 21 2.46 -6.94 -6.06
N LYS A 22 1.37 -6.15 -6.07
CA LYS A 22 0.11 -6.49 -5.39
C LYS A 22 -0.45 -7.84 -5.87
N ASN A 23 -0.46 -8.06 -7.18
CA ASN A 23 -0.96 -9.31 -7.74
C ASN A 23 -0.09 -10.51 -7.35
N ARG A 24 1.23 -10.34 -7.29
CA ARG A 24 2.16 -11.38 -6.81
C ARG A 24 1.93 -11.68 -5.33
N LEU A 25 1.82 -10.66 -4.49
CA LEU A 25 1.50 -10.83 -3.07
C LEU A 25 0.18 -11.56 -2.88
N HIS A 26 -0.87 -11.14 -3.59
CA HIS A 26 -2.17 -11.80 -3.53
C HIS A 26 -2.07 -13.30 -3.83
N LYS A 27 -1.40 -13.69 -4.92
CA LYS A 27 -1.22 -15.10 -5.31
C LYS A 27 -0.54 -15.93 -4.23
N VAL A 28 0.53 -15.43 -3.64
CA VAL A 28 1.27 -16.15 -2.59
C VAL A 28 0.44 -16.20 -1.30
N LEU A 29 -0.21 -15.10 -0.95
CA LEU A 29 -1.05 -15.01 0.26
C LEU A 29 -2.25 -15.97 0.20
N GLN A 30 -2.82 -16.23 -0.99
CA GLN A 30 -3.88 -17.22 -1.17
C GLN A 30 -3.45 -18.64 -0.75
N VAL A 31 -2.17 -18.93 -0.73
CA VAL A 31 -1.63 -20.22 -0.27
C VAL A 31 -1.24 -20.19 1.21
N THR A 32 -0.76 -19.05 1.70
CA THR A 32 -0.21 -18.93 3.06
C THR A 32 -1.22 -18.48 4.11
N PHE A 33 -1.98 -17.43 3.83
CA PHE A 33 -3.00 -16.91 4.76
C PHE A 33 -4.04 -16.06 4.00
N PRO A 34 -4.92 -16.69 3.20
CA PRO A 34 -5.89 -15.96 2.35
C PRO A 34 -6.88 -15.12 3.16
N GLU A 35 -7.25 -15.57 4.36
CA GLU A 35 -8.22 -14.88 5.21
C GLU A 35 -7.73 -13.52 5.70
N LEU A 36 -6.41 -13.26 5.70
CA LEU A 36 -5.85 -11.99 6.12
C LEU A 36 -6.34 -10.81 5.27
N GLU A 37 -6.68 -11.06 3.99
CA GLU A 37 -7.24 -10.04 3.09
C GLU A 37 -8.60 -9.49 3.58
N ASN A 38 -9.30 -10.24 4.43
CA ASN A 38 -10.58 -9.84 5.01
C ASN A 38 -10.44 -9.05 6.32
N LEU A 39 -9.21 -8.87 6.83
CA LEU A 39 -8.99 -8.18 8.10
C LEU A 39 -9.39 -6.71 8.04
N LEU A 40 -8.94 -6.01 6.99
CA LEU A 40 -9.28 -4.61 6.73
C LEU A 40 -10.34 -4.50 5.63
N SER A 41 -11.01 -3.36 5.57
CA SER A 41 -12.02 -3.09 4.53
C SER A 41 -11.43 -3.08 3.12
N THR A 42 -10.16 -2.70 3.00
CA THR A 42 -9.38 -2.72 1.75
C THR A 42 -8.03 -3.39 1.99
N PRO A 43 -7.68 -4.44 1.24
CA PRO A 43 -6.42 -5.16 1.38
C PRO A 43 -5.28 -4.41 0.65
N THR A 44 -5.06 -3.17 1.02
CA THR A 44 -4.02 -2.31 0.46
C THR A 44 -3.61 -1.20 1.43
N GLY A 45 -2.41 -0.66 1.25
CA GLY A 45 -1.90 0.45 2.04
C GLY A 45 -0.95 0.02 3.16
N GLU A 46 -0.34 1.02 3.81
CA GLU A 46 0.70 0.86 4.84
C GLU A 46 0.30 -0.15 5.91
N GLN A 47 -0.87 0.06 6.52
CA GLN A 47 -1.32 -0.80 7.62
C GLN A 47 -1.47 -2.26 7.18
N TYR A 48 -2.08 -2.50 6.03
CA TYR A 48 -2.29 -3.84 5.52
C TYR A 48 -0.96 -4.55 5.24
N TRP A 49 -0.03 -3.90 4.55
CA TRP A 49 1.26 -4.51 4.21
C TRP A 49 2.15 -4.75 5.44
N ASN A 50 2.10 -3.87 6.43
CA ASN A 50 2.78 -4.10 7.72
C ASN A 50 2.19 -5.31 8.46
N LEU A 51 0.87 -5.49 8.43
CA LEU A 51 0.22 -6.66 9.02
C LEU A 51 0.55 -7.95 8.26
N VAL A 52 0.63 -7.91 6.93
CA VAL A 52 1.08 -9.04 6.11
C VAL A 52 2.51 -9.44 6.43
N MET A 53 3.41 -8.47 6.61
CA MET A 53 4.80 -8.74 7.02
C MET A 53 4.89 -9.39 8.40
N ALA A 54 4.07 -8.94 9.36
CA ALA A 54 4.04 -9.50 10.70
C ALA A 54 3.42 -10.89 10.74
N PHE A 55 2.38 -11.13 9.92
CA PHE A 55 1.55 -12.33 9.94
C PHE A 55 1.46 -13.00 8.57
N PRO A 56 2.57 -13.50 8.00
CA PRO A 56 2.55 -14.15 6.70
C PRO A 56 1.84 -15.50 6.69
N CYS A 57 1.60 -16.11 7.87
CA CYS A 57 0.70 -17.26 8.08
C CYS A 57 0.02 -17.21 9.44
N LYS A 58 -1.05 -17.99 9.61
CA LYS A 58 -1.87 -18.03 10.85
C LYS A 58 -1.08 -18.37 12.12
N GLU A 59 -0.02 -19.18 12.00
CA GLU A 59 0.75 -19.63 13.15
C GLU A 59 1.45 -18.45 13.87
N PHE A 60 1.85 -17.39 13.14
CA PHE A 60 2.40 -16.19 13.75
C PHE A 60 1.36 -15.42 14.57
N VAL A 61 0.10 -15.46 14.17
CA VAL A 61 -1.00 -14.88 14.97
C VAL A 61 -1.25 -15.71 16.22
N LEU A 62 -1.39 -17.02 16.07
CA LEU A 62 -1.77 -17.93 17.16
C LEU A 62 -0.66 -18.13 18.18
N SER A 63 0.59 -17.82 17.84
CA SER A 63 1.74 -17.92 18.77
C SER A 63 1.92 -16.70 19.67
N LEU A 64 1.22 -15.60 19.43
CA LEU A 64 1.32 -14.38 20.22
C LEU A 64 0.18 -14.25 21.22
N SER A 65 0.48 -13.60 22.36
CA SER A 65 -0.55 -13.17 23.31
C SER A 65 -1.43 -12.08 22.73
N GLN A 66 -2.65 -11.92 23.24
CA GLN A 66 -3.56 -10.86 22.82
C GLN A 66 -2.93 -9.46 22.99
N SER A 67 -2.19 -9.24 24.09
CA SER A 67 -1.48 -7.98 24.32
C SER A 67 -0.44 -7.68 23.24
N ASN A 68 0.36 -8.69 22.85
CA ASN A 68 1.35 -8.54 21.78
C ASN A 68 0.70 -8.31 20.41
N LEU A 69 -0.41 -8.96 20.11
CA LEU A 69 -1.18 -8.73 18.90
C LEU A 69 -1.71 -7.28 18.83
N CYS A 70 -2.25 -6.77 19.94
CA CYS A 70 -2.67 -5.36 20.03
C CYS A 70 -1.52 -4.40 19.73
N GLU A 71 -0.33 -4.67 20.26
CA GLU A 71 0.85 -3.83 20.01
C GLU A 71 1.30 -3.88 18.55
N VAL A 72 1.34 -5.06 17.94
CA VAL A 72 1.66 -5.19 16.50
C VAL A 72 0.65 -4.41 15.64
N ILE A 73 -0.64 -4.50 15.95
CA ILE A 73 -1.68 -3.75 15.23
C ILE A 73 -1.51 -2.24 15.42
N ARG A 74 -1.18 -1.79 16.65
CA ARG A 74 -0.91 -0.37 16.92
C ARG A 74 0.27 0.15 16.10
N GLN A 75 1.33 -0.63 15.98
CA GLN A 75 2.55 -0.27 15.24
C GLN A 75 2.42 -0.44 13.72
N SER A 76 1.36 -1.09 13.24
CA SER A 76 1.17 -1.35 11.80
C SER A 76 0.88 -0.10 10.96
N THR A 77 0.55 1.01 11.59
CA THR A 77 0.22 2.28 10.92
C THR A 77 0.87 3.46 11.61
N SER A 78 1.30 4.44 10.82
CA SER A 78 1.77 5.75 11.31
C SER A 78 0.63 6.65 11.79
N LYS A 79 -0.62 6.33 11.43
CA LYS A 79 -1.81 7.09 11.83
C LYS A 79 -2.27 6.69 13.22
N ARG A 80 -2.84 7.65 13.94
CA ARG A 80 -3.45 7.38 15.25
C ARG A 80 -4.65 6.44 15.08
N ILE A 81 -4.66 5.33 15.83
CA ILE A 81 -5.74 4.34 15.86
C ILE A 81 -6.32 4.27 17.27
N SER A 82 -7.65 4.17 17.38
CA SER A 82 -8.33 4.09 18.68
C SER A 82 -8.17 2.70 19.31
N GLU A 83 -8.17 2.64 20.64
CA GLU A 83 -8.10 1.37 21.38
C GLU A 83 -9.28 0.42 21.02
N LYS A 84 -10.47 0.98 20.82
CA LYS A 84 -11.63 0.19 20.34
C LYS A 84 -11.36 -0.47 18.98
N ARG A 85 -10.72 0.24 18.08
CA ARG A 85 -10.37 -0.29 16.75
C ARG A 85 -9.28 -1.34 16.84
N ILE A 86 -8.28 -1.15 17.70
CA ILE A 86 -7.23 -2.14 17.95
C ILE A 86 -7.83 -3.43 18.49
N ALA A 87 -8.68 -3.33 19.53
CA ALA A 87 -9.36 -4.49 20.12
C ALA A 87 -10.19 -5.24 19.07
N TYR A 88 -10.99 -4.52 18.29
CA TYR A 88 -11.79 -5.10 17.21
C TYR A 88 -10.94 -5.85 16.17
N LEU A 89 -9.85 -5.24 15.71
CA LEU A 89 -8.96 -5.86 14.72
C LEU A 89 -8.22 -7.07 15.31
N THR A 90 -7.83 -7.02 16.58
CA THR A 90 -7.19 -8.14 17.29
C THR A 90 -8.15 -9.34 17.35
N ASP A 91 -9.38 -9.14 17.79
CA ASP A 91 -10.37 -10.22 17.88
C ASP A 91 -10.69 -10.80 16.51
N LYS A 92 -10.85 -9.93 15.50
CA LYS A 92 -11.08 -10.34 14.12
C LYS A 92 -9.90 -11.14 13.56
N LEU A 93 -8.67 -10.70 13.80
CA LEU A 93 -7.45 -11.39 13.37
C LEU A 93 -7.33 -12.79 13.97
N ILE A 94 -7.58 -12.93 15.27
CA ILE A 94 -7.58 -14.22 15.97
C ILE A 94 -8.66 -15.15 15.38
N LYS A 95 -9.86 -14.64 15.12
CA LYS A 95 -10.94 -15.39 14.51
C LYS A 95 -10.57 -15.89 13.11
N LEU A 96 -10.01 -15.02 12.26
CA LEU A 96 -9.56 -15.38 10.93
C LEU A 96 -8.45 -16.44 10.97
N ALA A 97 -7.48 -16.29 11.88
CA ALA A 97 -6.40 -17.26 12.05
C ALA A 97 -6.91 -18.65 12.49
N LYS A 98 -7.89 -18.71 13.39
CA LYS A 98 -8.51 -19.96 13.83
C LYS A 98 -9.31 -20.65 12.72
N GLN A 99 -9.89 -19.90 11.80
CA GLN A 99 -10.67 -20.40 10.69
C GLN A 99 -9.82 -20.79 9.47
N SER A 100 -8.57 -20.36 9.43
CA SER A 100 -7.68 -20.57 8.29
C SER A 100 -7.21 -22.01 8.15
N PHE A 101 -7.23 -22.51 6.93
CA PHE A 101 -6.69 -23.82 6.53
C PHE A 101 -5.30 -23.64 5.88
N CYS A 102 -4.37 -23.03 6.59
CA CYS A 102 -3.01 -22.88 6.08
C CYS A 102 -2.31 -24.23 5.96
N ALA A 103 -1.92 -24.61 4.75
CA ALA A 103 -1.16 -25.83 4.45
C ALA A 103 0.37 -25.61 4.56
N VAL A 104 0.82 -24.40 4.79
CA VAL A 104 2.23 -24.00 4.74
C VAL A 104 2.84 -24.00 6.13
N LYS A 105 3.97 -24.70 6.28
CA LYS A 105 4.74 -24.72 7.53
C LYS A 105 5.40 -23.37 7.78
N LYS A 106 5.63 -23.05 9.06
CA LYS A 106 6.28 -21.81 9.52
C LYS A 106 7.71 -21.59 8.95
N THR A 107 8.33 -22.64 8.46
CA THR A 107 9.67 -22.66 7.84
C THR A 107 9.63 -22.56 6.31
N SER A 108 8.47 -22.41 5.70
CA SER A 108 8.34 -22.37 4.23
C SER A 108 8.98 -21.12 3.64
N PRO A 109 9.74 -21.25 2.53
CA PRO A 109 10.26 -20.11 1.78
C PRO A 109 9.18 -19.15 1.25
N MET A 110 7.95 -19.64 1.07
CA MET A 110 6.81 -18.80 0.66
C MET A 110 6.51 -17.67 1.65
N LEU A 111 6.82 -17.85 2.93
CA LEU A 111 6.62 -16.79 3.94
C LEU A 111 7.61 -15.64 3.75
N GLU A 112 8.83 -15.94 3.33
CA GLU A 112 9.80 -14.91 2.97
C GLU A 112 9.40 -14.17 1.69
N GLU A 113 8.81 -14.88 0.73
CA GLU A 113 8.25 -14.28 -0.49
C GLU A 113 7.11 -13.31 -0.15
N VAL A 114 6.20 -13.68 0.77
CA VAL A 114 5.13 -12.79 1.27
C VAL A 114 5.73 -11.53 1.88
N ARG A 115 6.71 -11.65 2.76
CA ARG A 115 7.39 -10.50 3.39
C ARG A 115 8.09 -9.62 2.36
N TYR A 116 8.78 -10.22 1.41
CA TYR A 116 9.45 -9.51 0.34
C TYR A 116 8.48 -8.62 -0.45
N TYR A 117 7.36 -9.18 -0.93
CA TYR A 117 6.38 -8.39 -1.68
C TYR A 117 5.73 -7.30 -0.83
N ALA A 118 5.41 -7.57 0.43
CA ALA A 118 4.83 -6.57 1.32
C ALA A 118 5.80 -5.40 1.57
N GLN A 119 7.07 -5.70 1.80
CA GLN A 119 8.13 -4.69 1.97
C GLN A 119 8.34 -3.88 0.70
N GLU A 120 8.34 -4.53 -0.47
CA GLU A 120 8.49 -3.86 -1.76
C GLU A 120 7.31 -2.92 -2.04
N LEU A 121 6.08 -3.31 -1.67
CA LEU A 121 4.91 -2.46 -1.78
C LEU A 121 4.99 -1.20 -0.90
N LEU A 122 5.50 -1.33 0.32
CA LEU A 122 5.76 -0.19 1.20
C LEU A 122 6.77 0.77 0.56
N ARG A 123 7.89 0.24 0.09
CA ARG A 123 8.94 1.02 -0.57
C ARG A 123 8.46 1.72 -1.84
N LEU A 124 7.74 1.01 -2.70
CA LEU A 124 7.17 1.58 -3.94
C LEU A 124 6.13 2.66 -3.64
N SER A 125 5.28 2.45 -2.64
CA SER A 125 4.26 3.42 -2.24
C SER A 125 4.88 4.72 -1.72
N GLU A 126 5.89 4.62 -0.87
CA GLU A 126 6.64 5.77 -0.34
C GLU A 126 7.36 6.52 -1.47
N ARG A 127 8.10 5.81 -2.30
CA ARG A 127 8.84 6.42 -3.41
C ARG A 127 7.90 7.10 -4.41
N ARG A 128 6.78 6.47 -4.72
CA ARG A 128 5.76 7.06 -5.60
C ARG A 128 5.20 8.36 -5.04
N GLN A 129 5.01 8.45 -3.71
CA GLN A 129 4.55 9.68 -3.07
C GLN A 129 5.59 10.79 -3.18
N VAL A 130 6.87 10.48 -3.03
CA VAL A 130 7.97 11.46 -3.23
C VAL A 130 7.95 11.98 -4.66
N VAL A 131 7.85 11.10 -5.66
CA VAL A 131 7.79 11.52 -7.08
C VAL A 131 6.56 12.40 -7.35
N LEU A 132 5.39 12.08 -6.75
CA LEU A 132 4.21 12.93 -6.87
C LEU A 132 4.43 14.32 -6.27
N ASN A 133 5.07 14.40 -5.11
CA ASN A 133 5.38 15.68 -4.48
C ASN A 133 6.33 16.52 -5.36
N ASP A 134 7.33 15.91 -5.98
CA ASP A 134 8.22 16.56 -6.93
C ASP A 134 7.47 17.06 -8.17
N MET A 135 6.55 16.25 -8.71
CA MET A 135 5.68 16.65 -9.84
C MET A 135 4.81 17.86 -9.47
N VAL A 136 4.22 17.86 -8.28
CA VAL A 136 3.41 18.98 -7.78
C VAL A 136 4.26 20.23 -7.63
N ALA A 137 5.44 20.14 -7.04
CA ALA A 137 6.34 21.26 -6.86
C ALA A 137 6.75 21.90 -8.21
N LEU A 138 6.92 21.11 -9.26
CA LEU A 138 7.23 21.60 -10.60
C LEU A 138 6.00 22.19 -11.31
N ALA A 139 4.81 21.68 -11.05
CA ALA A 139 3.59 22.14 -11.72
C ALA A 139 2.95 23.35 -11.02
N GLN A 140 3.07 23.47 -9.72
CA GLN A 140 2.41 24.51 -8.91
C GLN A 140 2.71 25.97 -9.37
N PRO A 141 3.91 26.33 -9.86
CA PRO A 141 4.18 27.65 -10.40
C PRO A 141 3.54 27.94 -11.78
N LEU A 142 2.98 26.92 -12.42
CA LEU A 142 2.40 27.02 -13.75
C LEU A 142 0.93 27.42 -13.68
N PRO A 143 0.45 28.44 -14.42
CA PRO A 143 -0.93 28.90 -14.36
C PRO A 143 -1.96 27.82 -14.75
N GLU A 144 -1.55 26.87 -15.58
CA GLU A 144 -2.38 25.73 -16.00
C GLU A 144 -2.72 24.80 -14.82
N TYR A 145 -1.87 24.75 -13.80
CA TYR A 145 -2.07 23.87 -12.63
C TYR A 145 -3.34 24.23 -11.87
N ASP A 146 -3.50 25.51 -11.51
CA ASP A 146 -4.67 25.98 -10.76
C ASP A 146 -5.96 25.84 -11.59
N ILE A 147 -5.89 26.09 -12.90
CA ILE A 147 -7.00 25.90 -13.83
C ILE A 147 -7.46 24.44 -13.83
N LEU A 148 -6.53 23.50 -13.99
CA LEU A 148 -6.85 22.07 -13.99
C LEU A 148 -7.37 21.61 -12.64
N ARG A 149 -6.78 22.09 -11.52
CA ARG A 149 -7.23 21.75 -10.17
C ARG A 149 -8.62 22.29 -9.82
N SER A 150 -9.08 23.34 -10.49
CA SER A 150 -10.44 23.87 -10.33
C SER A 150 -11.53 22.98 -10.95
N ILE A 151 -11.15 22.05 -11.82
CA ILE A 151 -12.10 21.14 -12.49
C ILE A 151 -12.41 19.97 -11.52
N PRO A 152 -13.71 19.73 -11.18
CA PRO A 152 -14.08 18.62 -10.34
C PRO A 152 -13.59 17.27 -10.88
N GLY A 153 -12.95 16.47 -10.01
CA GLY A 153 -12.41 15.16 -10.37
C GLY A 153 -10.96 15.15 -10.87
N ILE A 154 -10.37 16.32 -11.17
CA ILE A 154 -8.95 16.40 -11.48
C ILE A 154 -8.13 16.54 -10.20
N ALA A 155 -7.49 15.44 -9.79
CA ALA A 155 -6.56 15.41 -8.67
C ALA A 155 -5.15 15.87 -9.10
N GLU A 156 -4.26 16.05 -8.12
CA GLU A 156 -2.86 16.48 -8.35
C GLU A 156 -2.14 15.62 -9.39
N THR A 157 -2.24 14.30 -9.27
CA THR A 157 -1.62 13.37 -10.22
C THR A 157 -2.10 13.59 -11.65
N THR A 158 -3.40 13.79 -11.84
CA THR A 158 -3.99 14.01 -13.18
C THR A 158 -3.56 15.36 -13.73
N ALA A 159 -3.64 16.43 -12.92
CA ALA A 159 -3.23 17.77 -13.33
C ALA A 159 -1.76 17.81 -13.78
N THR A 160 -0.87 17.28 -12.95
CA THR A 160 0.58 17.24 -13.24
C THR A 160 0.90 16.40 -14.48
N SER A 161 0.21 15.28 -14.67
CA SER A 161 0.40 14.42 -15.86
C SER A 161 -0.07 15.10 -17.15
N ILE A 162 -1.22 15.78 -17.12
CA ILE A 162 -1.73 16.54 -18.27
C ILE A 162 -0.74 17.63 -18.66
N ILE A 163 -0.26 18.43 -17.70
CA ILE A 163 0.72 19.50 -17.97
C ILE A 163 2.02 18.92 -18.54
N GLY A 164 2.50 17.81 -17.97
CA GLY A 164 3.72 17.15 -18.44
C GLY A 164 3.62 16.66 -19.88
N GLU A 165 2.50 16.04 -20.27
CA GLU A 165 2.34 15.50 -21.63
C GLU A 165 2.00 16.58 -22.67
N LEU A 166 1.15 17.55 -22.35
CA LEU A 166 0.79 18.63 -23.29
C LEU A 166 1.92 19.66 -23.44
N GLY A 167 2.71 19.90 -22.39
CA GLY A 167 3.73 20.94 -22.40
C GLY A 167 3.12 22.33 -22.45
N ASP A 168 3.85 23.30 -23.06
CA ASP A 168 3.38 24.67 -23.25
C ASP A 168 2.35 24.71 -24.38
N ILE A 169 1.08 24.83 -24.02
CA ILE A 169 -0.03 24.93 -25.00
C ILE A 169 -0.13 26.27 -25.74
N ARG A 170 0.74 27.22 -25.42
CA ARG A 170 0.80 28.53 -26.08
C ARG A 170 1.71 28.59 -27.32
N ARG A 171 2.31 27.46 -27.66
CA ARG A 171 3.16 27.32 -28.84
C ARG A 171 2.35 26.99 -30.08
#